data_9823b2b97f72bef3ac119bbbe25e112b
#
_entry.id   9823b2b97f72bef3ac119bbbe25e112b
#
_cell.length_a   1.000
_cell.length_b   1.000
_cell.length_c   1.000
_cell.angle_alpha   90.00
_cell.angle_beta   90.00
_cell.angle_gamma   90.00
#
_symmetry.space_group_name_H-M   'P 1'
#
loop_
_entity.id
_entity.type
_entity.pdbx_description
1 polymer ?
#
loop_
_entity_poly.entity_id
_entity_poly.type
_entity_poly.pdbx_seq_one_letter_code
_entity_poly.pdbx_strand_id
1 'polypeptide(L)'
;MMQRNEMTGELETTNLNSGYTEQEVSISEIQKLLDDGYEVQVDSPDGWVDVNFFVDKGMWQEYILNVEGFDPVRCNEAHLFETKAGWKSAKELVDTMVEVLCDDGQYHTGHVSISAEQIPIVDINVNHENHRYYTNGISSHNTGVGKSLAMCSMAAGNLMDQKNVLYISLELSEEMVAQRIDQNLLDVTQDELMDLSRDEFERKVDKVRESTKGKFVVKSFPPASVGSGHFRHLLNELRVKKNFVPNVIYLDYINLCTSARIKAGSNFNSYTYIKAIAEEIRGLAVEFDVPIITATQTNRDAVNSSDIELDNTSDSMGLPMTLDFMLALISTEELEEQNQLMVKQLKNRFGDPSTHKRFLIGVDRSKMRLYDIDSSYQVGVMGSGAEEDVPLMDSTAFGEADNDRSKTFKKNKFKGFS
;
A
#
# COMPACT_ATOMS: atom_id res chain seq x y z
N MET A 1 8.94 -23.65 -11.41
CA MET A 1 9.21 -22.41 -12.13
C MET A 1 9.01 -22.64 -13.62
N MET A 2 8.27 -21.78 -14.29
CA MET A 2 7.94 -21.95 -15.70
C MET A 2 8.11 -20.61 -16.44
N GLN A 3 8.99 -20.57 -17.47
CA GLN A 3 9.16 -19.42 -18.38
C GLN A 3 9.01 -19.88 -19.85
N ARG A 4 8.50 -19.08 -20.74
CA ARG A 4 8.29 -19.42 -22.15
C ARG A 4 8.80 -18.34 -23.09
N ASN A 5 9.53 -18.75 -24.13
CA ASN A 5 9.98 -17.85 -25.19
C ASN A 5 8.80 -17.43 -26.08
N GLU A 6 8.45 -16.15 -26.08
CA GLU A 6 7.31 -15.62 -26.86
C GLU A 6 7.52 -15.68 -28.39
N MET A 7 8.77 -15.82 -28.85
CA MET A 7 9.08 -15.90 -30.30
C MET A 7 8.97 -17.30 -30.88
N THR A 8 9.26 -18.36 -30.10
CA THR A 8 9.32 -19.74 -30.65
C THR A 8 8.17 -20.62 -30.18
N GLY A 9 7.48 -20.28 -29.10
CA GLY A 9 6.43 -21.11 -28.52
C GLY A 9 6.92 -22.42 -27.90
N GLU A 10 8.23 -22.63 -27.81
CA GLU A 10 8.83 -23.85 -27.28
C GLU A 10 9.18 -23.68 -25.80
N LEU A 11 8.97 -24.75 -25.06
CA LEU A 11 9.22 -24.87 -23.62
C LEU A 11 10.64 -25.45 -23.42
N GLU A 12 11.56 -24.66 -22.85
CA GLU A 12 12.84 -25.21 -22.39
C GLU A 12 12.73 -25.55 -20.91
N THR A 13 13.02 -26.81 -20.57
CA THR A 13 13.01 -27.32 -19.21
C THR A 13 14.43 -27.63 -18.76
N THR A 14 14.90 -26.93 -17.73
CA THR A 14 16.09 -27.33 -16.96
C THR A 14 15.65 -27.98 -15.65
N ASN A 15 15.98 -29.26 -15.45
CA ASN A 15 15.72 -29.95 -14.19
C ASN A 15 16.66 -29.48 -13.09
N LEU A 16 16.18 -28.65 -12.19
CA LEU A 16 16.83 -28.41 -10.91
C LEU A 16 16.39 -29.49 -9.91
N ASN A 17 17.30 -29.95 -9.06
CA ASN A 17 17.07 -30.99 -8.04
C ASN A 17 16.02 -30.67 -6.96
N SER A 18 15.20 -29.62 -7.18
CA SER A 18 14.24 -29.05 -6.24
C SER A 18 12.76 -29.36 -6.53
N GLY A 19 12.44 -30.10 -7.60
CA GLY A 19 11.05 -30.36 -8.01
C GLY A 19 10.42 -29.23 -8.84
N TYR A 20 11.10 -28.12 -9.06
CA TYR A 20 10.66 -27.02 -9.94
C TYR A 20 11.05 -27.29 -11.40
N THR A 21 10.24 -26.77 -12.32
CA THR A 21 10.52 -26.77 -13.77
C THR A 21 10.62 -25.34 -14.24
N GLU A 22 11.73 -24.98 -14.90
CA GLU A 22 11.94 -23.66 -15.48
C GLU A 22 11.36 -23.62 -16.89
N GLN A 23 10.54 -22.59 -17.19
CA GLN A 23 10.03 -22.32 -18.54
C GLN A 23 9.73 -20.81 -18.66
N GLU A 24 9.86 -20.31 -19.90
CA GLU A 24 9.38 -18.97 -20.24
C GLU A 24 7.86 -19.01 -20.42
N VAL A 25 7.17 -18.12 -19.72
CA VAL A 25 5.71 -17.98 -19.81
C VAL A 25 5.34 -16.51 -19.95
N SER A 26 4.24 -16.26 -20.64
CA SER A 26 3.65 -14.93 -20.64
C SER A 26 3.11 -14.59 -19.23
N ILE A 27 3.09 -13.32 -18.90
CA ILE A 27 2.54 -12.86 -17.61
C ILE A 27 1.08 -13.31 -17.39
N SER A 28 0.30 -13.48 -18.48
CA SER A 28 -1.08 -13.99 -18.42
C SER A 28 -1.15 -15.48 -18.07
N GLU A 29 -0.11 -16.26 -18.37
CA GLU A 29 -0.05 -17.68 -18.01
C GLU A 29 0.30 -17.87 -16.55
N ILE A 30 0.98 -16.91 -15.92
CA ILE A 30 1.25 -16.90 -14.47
C ILE A 30 -0.07 -16.94 -13.67
N GLN A 31 -1.07 -16.15 -14.08
CA GLN A 31 -2.39 -16.20 -13.45
C GLN A 31 -2.98 -17.61 -13.45
N LYS A 32 -2.95 -18.27 -14.63
CA LYS A 32 -3.50 -19.60 -14.76
C LYS A 32 -2.76 -20.62 -13.90
N LEU A 33 -1.44 -20.51 -13.79
CA LEU A 33 -0.64 -21.39 -12.93
C LEU A 33 -0.99 -21.18 -11.45
N LEU A 34 -1.15 -19.94 -11.01
CA LEU A 34 -1.57 -19.63 -9.64
C LEU A 34 -3.00 -20.13 -9.36
N ASP A 35 -3.93 -19.94 -10.30
CA ASP A 35 -5.32 -20.42 -10.19
C ASP A 35 -5.40 -21.96 -10.15
N ASP A 36 -4.51 -22.64 -10.88
CA ASP A 36 -4.38 -24.12 -10.88
C ASP A 36 -3.64 -24.65 -9.62
N GLY A 37 -3.20 -23.75 -8.72
CA GLY A 37 -2.57 -24.10 -7.44
C GLY A 37 -1.08 -24.43 -7.51
N TYR A 38 -0.38 -23.97 -8.56
CA TYR A 38 1.07 -24.09 -8.64
C TYR A 38 1.78 -22.99 -7.86
N GLU A 39 2.89 -23.32 -7.21
CA GLU A 39 3.85 -22.35 -6.70
C GLU A 39 4.65 -21.80 -7.88
N VAL A 40 4.66 -20.48 -8.04
CA VAL A 40 5.32 -19.80 -9.15
C VAL A 40 6.39 -18.87 -8.61
N GLN A 41 7.58 -18.98 -9.17
CA GLN A 41 8.68 -18.03 -8.93
C GLN A 41 9.03 -17.32 -10.22
N VAL A 42 9.51 -16.09 -10.12
CA VAL A 42 10.06 -15.32 -11.24
C VAL A 42 11.51 -14.97 -10.96
N ASP A 43 12.29 -14.84 -12.04
CA ASP A 43 13.66 -14.39 -11.94
C ASP A 43 13.76 -12.90 -11.60
N SER A 44 14.73 -12.53 -10.79
CA SER A 44 14.96 -11.17 -10.33
C SER A 44 16.45 -10.89 -10.13
N PRO A 45 16.87 -9.62 -10.01
CA PRO A 45 18.23 -9.29 -9.60
C PRO A 45 18.67 -9.90 -8.26
N ASP A 46 17.72 -10.30 -7.43
CA ASP A 46 17.95 -10.92 -6.11
C ASP A 46 17.86 -12.46 -6.15
N GLY A 47 17.76 -13.04 -7.34
CA GLY A 47 17.51 -14.46 -7.56
C GLY A 47 16.04 -14.77 -7.79
N TRP A 48 15.65 -16.04 -7.60
CA TRP A 48 14.27 -16.48 -7.81
C TRP A 48 13.37 -16.05 -6.67
N VAL A 49 12.28 -15.32 -6.98
CA VAL A 49 11.34 -14.77 -6.01
C VAL A 49 9.93 -15.29 -6.25
N ASP A 50 9.23 -15.64 -5.17
CA ASP A 50 7.87 -16.17 -5.26
C ASP A 50 6.88 -15.12 -5.76
N VAL A 51 5.96 -15.55 -6.63
CA VAL A 51 4.82 -14.73 -7.07
C VAL A 51 3.66 -15.00 -6.14
N ASN A 52 3.24 -13.97 -5.41
CA ASN A 52 2.12 -14.07 -4.47
C ASN A 52 0.77 -14.05 -5.18
N PHE A 53 0.60 -13.16 -6.16
CA PHE A 53 -0.64 -13.00 -6.88
C PHE A 53 -0.48 -12.19 -8.16
N PHE A 54 -1.49 -12.29 -9.01
CA PHE A 54 -1.63 -11.60 -10.28
C PHE A 54 -2.71 -10.53 -10.18
N VAL A 55 -2.50 -9.37 -10.80
CA VAL A 55 -3.45 -8.25 -10.81
C VAL A 55 -3.74 -7.82 -12.24
N ASP A 56 -4.99 -7.90 -12.68
CA ASP A 56 -5.44 -7.26 -13.91
C ASP A 56 -5.80 -5.79 -13.61
N LYS A 57 -5.05 -4.88 -14.20
CA LYS A 57 -5.24 -3.42 -14.06
C LYS A 57 -6.16 -2.81 -15.11
N GLY A 58 -6.68 -3.62 -16.03
CA GLY A 58 -7.56 -3.18 -17.15
C GLY A 58 -6.79 -2.55 -18.30
N MET A 59 -7.51 -1.80 -19.16
CA MET A 59 -6.97 -1.19 -20.37
C MET A 59 -6.27 0.14 -20.10
N TRP A 60 -5.02 0.27 -20.56
CA TRP A 60 -4.19 1.47 -20.36
C TRP A 60 -3.48 1.87 -21.66
N GLN A 61 -3.13 3.15 -21.75
CA GLN A 61 -2.23 3.66 -22.79
C GLN A 61 -0.92 2.88 -22.78
N GLU A 62 -0.53 2.38 -23.94
CA GLU A 62 0.68 1.59 -24.11
C GLU A 62 1.93 2.46 -24.16
N TYR A 63 2.92 2.08 -23.36
CA TYR A 63 4.30 2.55 -23.38
C TYR A 63 5.19 1.36 -23.70
N ILE A 64 6.18 1.57 -24.56
CA ILE A 64 7.05 0.50 -25.05
C ILE A 64 8.51 0.90 -24.76
N LEU A 65 9.16 0.16 -23.87
CA LEU A 65 10.61 0.26 -23.67
C LEU A 65 11.30 -0.72 -24.65
N ASN A 66 12.15 -0.18 -25.49
CA ASN A 66 13.00 -0.93 -26.41
C ASN A 66 14.44 -0.84 -25.93
N VAL A 67 15.08 -1.99 -25.71
CA VAL A 67 16.48 -2.14 -25.32
C VAL A 67 17.16 -3.02 -26.35
N GLU A 68 18.35 -2.64 -26.80
CA GLU A 68 19.07 -3.42 -27.82
C GLU A 68 19.46 -4.80 -27.27
N GLY A 69 19.05 -5.85 -27.97
CA GLY A 69 19.32 -7.24 -27.57
C GLY A 69 18.27 -7.88 -26.66
N PHE A 70 17.23 -7.15 -26.27
CA PHE A 70 16.14 -7.63 -25.41
C PHE A 70 14.78 -7.44 -26.09
N ASP A 71 13.82 -8.29 -25.73
CA ASP A 71 12.44 -8.13 -26.20
C ASP A 71 11.80 -6.88 -25.59
N PRO A 72 10.96 -6.16 -26.34
CA PRO A 72 10.33 -4.94 -25.84
C PRO A 72 9.45 -5.20 -24.62
N VAL A 73 9.56 -4.35 -23.60
CA VAL A 73 8.60 -4.34 -22.48
C VAL A 73 7.46 -3.39 -22.79
N ARG A 74 6.23 -3.95 -22.84
CA ARG A 74 5.00 -3.19 -23.03
C ARG A 74 4.34 -2.98 -21.67
N CYS A 75 4.10 -1.73 -21.32
CA CYS A 75 3.65 -1.37 -19.98
C CYS A 75 2.76 -0.12 -20.01
N ASN A 76 2.27 0.26 -18.84
CA ASN A 76 1.65 1.57 -18.68
C ASN A 76 2.70 2.63 -18.32
N GLU A 77 2.27 3.86 -18.28
CA GLU A 77 3.13 5.02 -17.97
C GLU A 77 3.78 4.99 -16.57
N ALA A 78 3.23 4.23 -15.62
CA ALA A 78 3.70 4.15 -14.24
C ALA A 78 4.67 3.00 -13.96
N HIS A 79 4.89 2.11 -14.95
CA HIS A 79 5.78 0.99 -14.78
C HIS A 79 7.21 1.48 -14.53
N LEU A 80 7.88 0.92 -13.51
CA LEU A 80 9.20 1.37 -13.08
C LEU A 80 10.29 0.46 -13.64
N PHE A 81 11.34 1.09 -14.15
CA PHE A 81 12.56 0.45 -14.62
C PHE A 81 13.76 0.89 -13.78
N GLU A 82 14.64 -0.06 -13.48
CA GLU A 82 15.89 0.22 -12.77
C GLU A 82 16.90 0.85 -13.72
N THR A 83 17.29 2.11 -13.45
CA THR A 83 18.26 2.85 -14.26
C THR A 83 19.50 3.18 -13.43
N LYS A 84 20.61 3.56 -14.09
CA LYS A 84 21.78 4.07 -13.36
C LYS A 84 21.52 5.30 -12.49
N ALA A 85 20.42 6.00 -12.74
CA ALA A 85 19.99 7.17 -11.98
C ALA A 85 18.87 6.83 -10.95
N GLY A 86 18.70 5.54 -10.59
CA GLY A 86 17.63 5.04 -9.75
C GLY A 86 16.38 4.64 -10.54
N TRP A 87 15.31 4.34 -9.83
CA TRP A 87 14.04 3.91 -10.42
C TRP A 87 13.36 5.03 -11.18
N LYS A 88 12.96 4.76 -12.44
CA LYS A 88 12.28 5.71 -13.32
C LYS A 88 11.04 5.09 -13.95
N SER A 89 9.94 5.86 -14.00
CA SER A 89 8.73 5.42 -14.67
C SER A 89 8.86 5.48 -16.19
N ALA A 90 8.11 4.62 -16.89
CA ALA A 90 8.08 4.64 -18.36
C ALA A 90 7.78 6.04 -18.91
N LYS A 91 6.90 6.81 -18.26
CA LYS A 91 6.57 8.19 -18.63
C LYS A 91 7.75 9.15 -18.56
N GLU A 92 8.57 9.03 -17.50
CA GLU A 92 9.77 9.89 -17.34
C GLU A 92 10.84 9.61 -18.37
N LEU A 93 10.79 8.41 -18.97
CA LEU A 93 11.78 7.93 -19.94
C LEU A 93 11.38 8.20 -21.40
N VAL A 94 10.18 8.75 -21.65
CA VAL A 94 9.73 9.06 -23.01
C VAL A 94 10.67 10.08 -23.65
N ASP A 95 11.00 9.84 -24.93
CA ASP A 95 11.88 10.67 -25.75
C ASP A 95 13.30 10.85 -25.18
N THR A 96 13.71 10.01 -24.22
CA THR A 96 15.07 10.02 -23.65
C THR A 96 15.77 8.68 -23.91
N MET A 97 17.10 8.73 -24.08
CA MET A 97 17.93 7.52 -24.03
C MET A 97 18.29 7.24 -22.56
N VAL A 98 18.04 6.03 -22.11
CA VAL A 98 18.25 5.61 -20.72
C VAL A 98 19.05 4.34 -20.66
N GLU A 99 19.87 4.17 -19.62
CA GLU A 99 20.55 2.91 -19.34
C GLU A 99 19.76 2.16 -18.25
N VAL A 100 19.21 1.00 -18.59
CA VAL A 100 18.41 0.13 -17.71
C VAL A 100 19.15 -1.14 -17.37
N LEU A 101 18.95 -1.64 -16.13
CA LEU A 101 19.55 -2.89 -15.66
C LEU A 101 18.86 -4.08 -16.35
N CYS A 102 19.68 -5.00 -16.86
CA CYS A 102 19.19 -6.23 -17.49
C CYS A 102 19.67 -7.48 -16.73
N ASP A 103 19.16 -8.65 -17.11
CA ASP A 103 19.39 -9.95 -16.44
C ASP A 103 20.81 -10.47 -16.57
N ASP A 104 21.60 -9.91 -17.51
CA ASP A 104 23.05 -10.16 -17.59
C ASP A 104 23.85 -9.36 -16.54
N GLY A 105 23.19 -8.61 -15.67
CA GLY A 105 23.78 -7.76 -14.64
C GLY A 105 24.42 -6.48 -15.18
N GLN A 106 24.19 -6.14 -16.47
CA GLN A 106 24.72 -4.94 -17.11
C GLN A 106 23.61 -3.91 -17.37
N TYR A 107 24.03 -2.66 -17.55
CA TYR A 107 23.12 -1.59 -17.95
C TYR A 107 23.19 -1.42 -19.48
N HIS A 108 22.06 -1.61 -20.15
CA HIS A 108 21.91 -1.45 -21.59
C HIS A 108 21.11 -0.21 -21.94
N THR A 109 21.48 0.41 -23.06
CA THR A 109 20.79 1.61 -23.52
C THR A 109 19.45 1.25 -24.17
N GLY A 110 18.39 1.93 -23.73
CA GLY A 110 17.06 1.80 -24.28
C GLY A 110 16.36 3.14 -24.45
N HIS A 111 15.18 3.11 -25.03
CA HIS A 111 14.30 4.28 -25.14
C HIS A 111 12.84 3.86 -25.00
N VAL A 112 12.04 4.75 -24.42
CA VAL A 112 10.58 4.55 -24.27
C VAL A 112 9.84 5.37 -25.32
N SER A 113 8.93 4.71 -26.02
CA SER A 113 8.01 5.33 -26.97
C SER A 113 6.56 5.13 -26.50
N ILE A 114 5.65 6.02 -26.92
CA ILE A 114 4.21 5.92 -26.66
C ILE A 114 3.53 5.40 -27.92
N SER A 115 2.74 4.33 -27.80
CA SER A 115 1.87 3.82 -28.86
C SER A 115 0.53 4.58 -28.87
N ALA A 116 -0.19 4.58 -29.98
CA ALA A 116 -1.56 5.11 -30.03
C ALA A 116 -2.61 4.13 -29.47
N GLU A 117 -2.20 2.92 -29.14
CA GLU A 117 -3.08 1.83 -28.71
C GLU A 117 -3.25 1.81 -27.19
N GLN A 118 -4.33 1.18 -26.73
CA GLN A 118 -4.52 0.77 -25.35
C GLN A 118 -4.35 -0.73 -25.26
N ILE A 119 -3.64 -1.20 -24.26
CA ILE A 119 -3.41 -2.61 -24.00
C ILE A 119 -3.92 -3.01 -22.60
N PRO A 120 -4.30 -4.28 -22.40
CA PRO A 120 -4.55 -4.78 -21.05
C PRO A 120 -3.22 -4.79 -20.28
N ILE A 121 -3.22 -4.16 -19.12
CA ILE A 121 -2.07 -4.16 -18.21
C ILE A 121 -2.34 -5.12 -17.09
N VAL A 122 -1.39 -6.00 -16.89
CA VAL A 122 -1.35 -6.94 -15.78
C VAL A 122 -0.09 -6.72 -14.97
N ASP A 123 -0.12 -7.08 -13.71
CA ASP A 123 1.01 -6.97 -12.79
C ASP A 123 1.06 -8.21 -11.91
N ILE A 124 2.26 -8.55 -11.44
CA ILE A 124 2.48 -9.63 -10.49
C ILE A 124 3.02 -9.03 -9.19
N ASN A 125 2.59 -9.57 -8.07
CA ASN A 125 3.20 -9.23 -6.79
C ASN A 125 4.24 -10.28 -6.44
N VAL A 126 5.47 -9.84 -6.24
CA VAL A 126 6.58 -10.72 -5.83
C VAL A 126 6.82 -10.62 -4.33
N ASN A 127 7.11 -11.78 -3.73
CA ASN A 127 7.37 -11.91 -2.30
C ASN A 127 8.86 -11.72 -1.99
N HIS A 128 9.32 -10.49 -2.16
CA HIS A 128 10.70 -10.11 -1.83
C HIS A 128 10.73 -8.65 -1.36
N GLU A 129 11.62 -8.33 -0.44
CA GLU A 129 11.71 -6.99 0.15
C GLU A 129 11.98 -5.88 -0.87
N ASN A 130 12.74 -6.19 -1.92
CA ASN A 130 13.07 -5.25 -2.99
C ASN A 130 11.99 -5.12 -4.06
N HIS A 131 10.95 -5.97 -4.05
CA HIS A 131 9.81 -5.97 -4.99
C HIS A 131 10.18 -5.88 -6.47
N ARG A 132 11.35 -6.39 -6.88
CA ARG A 132 11.85 -6.34 -8.24
C ARG A 132 11.90 -7.71 -8.90
N TYR A 133 11.74 -7.72 -10.22
CA TYR A 133 11.75 -8.92 -11.04
C TYR A 133 12.15 -8.57 -12.48
N TYR A 134 12.54 -9.54 -13.27
CA TYR A 134 12.82 -9.32 -14.67
C TYR A 134 11.56 -9.47 -15.53
N THR A 135 11.32 -8.48 -16.40
CA THR A 135 10.32 -8.54 -17.46
C THR A 135 11.07 -8.49 -18.80
N ASN A 136 11.02 -9.58 -19.58
CA ASN A 136 11.80 -9.73 -20.81
C ASN A 136 13.27 -9.40 -20.59
N GLY A 137 13.86 -9.88 -19.48
CA GLY A 137 15.25 -9.63 -19.11
C GLY A 137 15.54 -8.22 -18.58
N ILE A 138 14.56 -7.34 -18.40
CA ILE A 138 14.74 -5.96 -17.94
C ILE A 138 14.21 -5.82 -16.51
N SER A 139 15.03 -5.26 -15.60
CA SER A 139 14.65 -5.07 -14.20
C SER A 139 13.48 -4.12 -14.06
N SER A 140 12.41 -4.65 -13.48
CA SER A 140 11.11 -4.02 -13.26
C SER A 140 10.76 -4.05 -11.77
N HIS A 141 9.97 -3.09 -11.30
CA HIS A 141 9.61 -2.97 -9.89
C HIS A 141 8.10 -2.94 -9.69
N ASN A 142 7.65 -3.69 -8.71
CA ASN A 142 6.26 -3.61 -8.24
C ASN A 142 6.13 -2.49 -7.21
N THR A 143 5.18 -1.57 -7.40
CA THR A 143 4.97 -0.41 -6.52
C THR A 143 4.36 -0.81 -5.17
N GLY A 144 5.18 -1.29 -4.27
CA GLY A 144 4.79 -1.75 -2.93
C GLY A 144 5.11 -0.76 -1.81
N VAL A 145 4.59 0.49 -1.83
CA VAL A 145 4.82 1.51 -0.77
C VAL A 145 4.29 1.10 0.62
N GLY A 146 3.80 -0.14 0.79
CA GLY A 146 3.33 -0.64 2.09
C GLY A 146 1.90 -0.27 2.47
N LYS A 147 1.02 0.10 1.52
CA LYS A 147 -0.39 0.41 1.82
C LYS A 147 -1.12 -0.73 2.54
N SER A 148 -1.11 -1.92 1.94
CA SER A 148 -1.77 -3.10 2.53
C SER A 148 -1.06 -3.56 3.80
N LEU A 149 0.29 -3.43 3.89
CA LEU A 149 1.03 -3.68 5.12
C LEU A 149 0.56 -2.76 6.24
N ALA A 150 0.46 -1.46 5.99
CA ALA A 150 -0.01 -0.49 6.97
C ALA A 150 -1.45 -0.81 7.43
N MET A 151 -2.34 -1.16 6.47
CA MET A 151 -3.72 -1.53 6.81
C MET A 151 -3.78 -2.83 7.61
N CYS A 152 -2.99 -3.86 7.27
CA CYS A 152 -2.90 -5.09 8.05
C CYS A 152 -2.34 -4.84 9.45
N SER A 153 -1.28 -4.04 9.57
CA SER A 153 -0.69 -3.69 10.87
C SER A 153 -1.68 -2.93 11.77
N MET A 154 -2.38 -1.94 11.22
CA MET A 154 -3.44 -1.22 11.94
C MET A 154 -4.62 -2.13 12.32
N ALA A 155 -5.00 -3.06 11.44
CA ALA A 155 -6.06 -4.03 11.70
C ALA A 155 -5.68 -4.97 12.85
N ALA A 156 -4.45 -5.49 12.87
CA ALA A 156 -3.91 -6.30 13.95
C ALA A 156 -3.87 -5.51 15.28
N GLY A 157 -3.43 -4.26 15.26
CA GLY A 157 -3.45 -3.36 16.43
C GLY A 157 -4.86 -3.15 16.98
N ASN A 158 -5.86 -2.92 16.12
CA ASN A 158 -7.26 -2.80 16.54
C ASN A 158 -7.82 -4.08 17.15
N LEU A 159 -7.43 -5.25 16.61
CA LEU A 159 -7.80 -6.54 17.21
C LEU A 159 -7.23 -6.67 18.62
N MET A 160 -5.96 -6.32 18.82
CA MET A 160 -5.31 -6.34 20.14
C MET A 160 -5.95 -5.33 21.10
N ASP A 161 -6.50 -4.20 20.57
CA ASP A 161 -7.29 -3.22 21.33
C ASP A 161 -8.77 -3.64 21.51
N GLN A 162 -9.07 -4.94 21.47
CA GLN A 162 -10.39 -5.52 21.73
C GLN A 162 -11.49 -5.10 20.73
N LYS A 163 -11.13 -4.61 19.54
CA LYS A 163 -12.10 -4.17 18.52
C LYS A 163 -12.46 -5.30 17.57
N ASN A 164 -13.71 -5.30 17.11
CA ASN A 164 -14.13 -6.14 16.00
C ASN A 164 -13.70 -5.47 14.68
N VAL A 165 -12.96 -6.19 13.86
CA VAL A 165 -12.40 -5.70 12.61
C VAL A 165 -13.05 -6.44 11.43
N LEU A 166 -13.58 -5.68 10.47
CA LEU A 166 -13.97 -6.18 9.16
C LEU A 166 -12.94 -5.70 8.13
N TYR A 167 -12.30 -6.63 7.43
CA TYR A 167 -11.40 -6.33 6.33
C TYR A 167 -12.06 -6.74 5.01
N ILE A 168 -12.25 -5.78 4.12
CA ILE A 168 -12.80 -6.00 2.78
C ILE A 168 -11.66 -5.81 1.79
N SER A 169 -11.27 -6.86 1.11
CA SER A 169 -10.22 -6.84 0.10
C SER A 169 -10.82 -6.88 -1.30
N LEU A 170 -10.30 -6.04 -2.19
CA LEU A 170 -10.59 -6.03 -3.62
C LEU A 170 -9.33 -6.36 -4.44
N GLU A 171 -8.22 -6.65 -3.75
CA GLU A 171 -6.92 -6.93 -4.36
C GLU A 171 -6.40 -8.31 -3.95
N LEU A 172 -6.53 -8.68 -2.68
CA LEU A 172 -5.99 -9.90 -2.11
C LEU A 172 -7.11 -10.89 -1.75
N SER A 173 -6.80 -12.19 -1.81
CA SER A 173 -7.71 -13.24 -1.32
C SER A 173 -7.90 -13.16 0.21
N GLU A 174 -8.96 -13.82 0.72
CA GLU A 174 -9.23 -13.90 2.17
C GLU A 174 -8.06 -14.55 2.90
N GLU A 175 -7.47 -15.59 2.30
CA GLU A 175 -6.35 -16.36 2.83
C GLU A 175 -5.09 -15.50 2.97
N MET A 176 -4.77 -14.73 1.92
CA MET A 176 -3.59 -13.84 1.92
C MET A 176 -3.70 -12.74 2.98
N VAL A 177 -4.89 -12.13 3.11
CA VAL A 177 -5.11 -11.13 4.17
C VAL A 177 -5.02 -11.76 5.55
N ALA A 178 -5.63 -12.95 5.74
CA ALA A 178 -5.57 -13.68 7.01
C ALA A 178 -4.11 -14.03 7.36
N GLN A 179 -3.34 -14.54 6.41
CA GLN A 179 -1.92 -14.87 6.60
C GLN A 179 -1.10 -13.64 7.05
N ARG A 180 -1.29 -12.47 6.44
CA ARG A 180 -0.62 -11.22 6.83
C ARG A 180 -0.99 -10.76 8.24
N ILE A 181 -2.25 -10.94 8.62
CA ILE A 181 -2.70 -10.66 10.00
C ILE A 181 -2.09 -11.66 10.99
N ASP A 182 -2.02 -12.93 10.62
CA ASP A 182 -1.41 -13.98 11.45
C ASP A 182 0.09 -13.74 11.62
N GLN A 183 0.84 -13.40 10.58
CA GLN A 183 2.26 -13.00 10.67
C GLN A 183 2.46 -11.90 11.72
N ASN A 184 1.62 -10.89 11.70
CA ASN A 184 1.68 -9.77 12.63
C ASN A 184 1.35 -10.20 14.06
N LEU A 185 0.23 -10.88 14.27
CA LEU A 185 -0.28 -11.25 15.59
C LEU A 185 0.57 -12.34 16.26
N LEU A 186 1.07 -13.30 15.48
CA LEU A 186 1.87 -14.42 15.99
C LEU A 186 3.36 -14.08 16.09
N ASP A 187 3.77 -12.92 15.58
CA ASP A 187 5.16 -12.46 15.55
C ASP A 187 6.08 -13.45 14.81
N VAL A 188 5.71 -13.80 13.59
CA VAL A 188 6.43 -14.74 12.73
C VAL A 188 6.55 -14.20 11.32
N THR A 189 7.60 -14.61 10.62
CA THR A 189 7.73 -14.36 9.17
C THR A 189 6.82 -15.30 8.38
N GLN A 190 6.72 -15.09 7.09
CA GLN A 190 5.93 -15.98 6.22
C GLN A 190 6.48 -17.41 6.22
N ASP A 191 7.79 -17.54 6.08
CA ASP A 191 8.45 -18.85 6.06
C ASP A 191 8.27 -19.57 7.40
N GLU A 192 8.49 -18.85 8.51
CA GLU A 192 8.23 -19.40 9.84
C GLU A 192 6.78 -19.83 10.02
N LEU A 193 5.81 -19.06 9.48
CA LEU A 193 4.38 -19.41 9.56
C LEU A 193 4.06 -20.69 8.80
N MET A 194 4.66 -20.89 7.63
CA MET A 194 4.48 -22.09 6.81
C MET A 194 5.14 -23.32 7.43
N ASP A 195 6.25 -23.13 8.14
CA ASP A 195 6.99 -24.21 8.81
C ASP A 195 6.43 -24.59 10.19
N LEU A 196 5.49 -23.79 10.74
CA LEU A 196 4.88 -24.10 12.03
C LEU A 196 4.15 -25.43 12.00
N SER A 197 4.47 -26.30 12.96
CA SER A 197 3.61 -27.46 13.23
C SER A 197 2.22 -27.01 13.68
N ARG A 198 1.20 -27.81 13.38
CA ARG A 198 -0.18 -27.51 13.78
C ARG A 198 -0.30 -27.20 15.28
N ASP A 199 0.39 -27.96 16.13
CA ASP A 199 0.33 -27.78 17.58
C ASP A 199 0.99 -26.46 18.03
N GLU A 200 2.04 -26.02 17.34
CA GLU A 200 2.69 -24.73 17.60
C GLU A 200 1.83 -23.57 17.13
N PHE A 201 1.23 -23.68 15.95
CA PHE A 201 0.30 -22.71 15.43
C PHE A 201 -0.90 -22.54 16.39
N GLU A 202 -1.55 -23.64 16.80
CA GLU A 202 -2.68 -23.62 17.74
C GLU A 202 -2.29 -22.96 19.08
N ARG A 203 -1.10 -23.27 19.62
CA ARG A 203 -0.60 -22.64 20.86
C ARG A 203 -0.38 -21.12 20.72
N LYS A 204 0.18 -20.66 19.58
CA LYS A 204 0.37 -19.24 19.32
C LYS A 204 -0.99 -18.53 19.17
N VAL A 205 -1.93 -19.12 18.42
CA VAL A 205 -3.28 -18.59 18.25
C VAL A 205 -4.04 -18.52 19.58
N ASP A 206 -3.95 -19.53 20.43
CA ASP A 206 -4.60 -19.52 21.75
C ASP A 206 -4.05 -18.42 22.64
N LYS A 207 -2.73 -18.16 22.61
CA LYS A 207 -2.12 -17.03 23.31
C LYS A 207 -2.68 -15.67 22.84
N VAL A 208 -2.88 -15.51 21.54
CA VAL A 208 -3.52 -14.30 20.98
C VAL A 208 -4.97 -14.20 21.44
N ARG A 209 -5.73 -15.33 21.42
CA ARG A 209 -7.14 -15.38 21.89
C ARG A 209 -7.28 -15.02 23.37
N GLU A 210 -6.30 -15.33 24.20
CA GLU A 210 -6.29 -14.92 25.61
C GLU A 210 -6.07 -13.42 25.75
N SER A 211 -5.33 -12.80 24.82
CA SER A 211 -4.96 -11.39 24.85
C SER A 211 -6.04 -10.47 24.27
N THR A 212 -6.91 -10.98 23.39
CA THR A 212 -7.95 -10.18 22.76
C THR A 212 -9.31 -10.87 22.70
N LYS A 213 -10.37 -10.07 22.84
CA LYS A 213 -11.77 -10.47 22.55
C LYS A 213 -12.27 -9.93 21.21
N GLY A 214 -11.43 -9.17 20.51
CA GLY A 214 -11.72 -8.67 19.17
C GLY A 214 -11.96 -9.83 18.21
N LYS A 215 -12.89 -9.65 17.29
CA LYS A 215 -13.21 -10.62 16.25
C LYS A 215 -12.76 -10.08 14.90
N PHE A 216 -12.14 -10.94 14.11
CA PHE A 216 -11.72 -10.64 12.76
C PHE A 216 -12.62 -11.32 11.74
N VAL A 217 -13.09 -10.56 10.76
CA VAL A 217 -13.78 -11.07 9.58
C VAL A 217 -13.11 -10.47 8.35
N VAL A 218 -12.70 -11.31 7.43
CA VAL A 218 -12.21 -10.91 6.12
C VAL A 218 -13.19 -11.34 5.05
N LYS A 219 -13.34 -10.51 4.00
CA LYS A 219 -14.11 -10.78 2.80
C LYS A 219 -13.37 -10.24 1.58
N SER A 220 -13.19 -11.09 0.58
CA SER A 220 -12.66 -10.69 -0.72
C SER A 220 -13.76 -10.61 -1.77
N PHE A 221 -13.58 -9.69 -2.71
CA PHE A 221 -14.44 -9.53 -3.88
C PHE A 221 -13.57 -9.22 -5.09
N PRO A 222 -13.97 -9.66 -6.28
CA PRO A 222 -13.26 -9.29 -7.50
C PRO A 222 -13.20 -7.75 -7.69
N PRO A 223 -12.12 -7.22 -8.26
CA PRO A 223 -12.02 -5.80 -8.60
C PRO A 223 -13.20 -5.33 -9.46
N ALA A 224 -13.63 -4.09 -9.30
CA ALA A 224 -14.71 -3.46 -10.06
C ALA A 224 -16.06 -4.21 -10.06
N SER A 225 -16.27 -5.12 -9.09
CA SER A 225 -17.53 -5.90 -8.98
C SER A 225 -18.48 -5.40 -7.91
N VAL A 226 -17.98 -4.69 -6.90
CA VAL A 226 -18.75 -4.31 -5.70
C VAL A 226 -18.63 -2.83 -5.35
N GLY A 227 -19.63 -2.32 -4.66
CA GLY A 227 -19.70 -0.95 -4.15
C GLY A 227 -20.55 -0.87 -2.88
N SER A 228 -20.94 0.34 -2.49
CA SER A 228 -21.62 0.64 -1.22
C SER A 228 -22.86 -0.22 -0.95
N GLY A 229 -23.63 -0.57 -1.99
CA GLY A 229 -24.82 -1.45 -1.86
C GLY A 229 -24.46 -2.87 -1.41
N HIS A 230 -23.39 -3.44 -1.96
CA HIS A 230 -22.91 -4.77 -1.61
C HIS A 230 -22.36 -4.78 -0.17
N PHE A 231 -21.62 -3.75 0.22
CA PHE A 231 -21.07 -3.63 1.57
C PHE A 231 -22.19 -3.46 2.62
N ARG A 232 -23.24 -2.70 2.29
CA ARG A 232 -24.44 -2.59 3.14
C ARG A 232 -25.09 -3.94 3.36
N HIS A 233 -25.22 -4.74 2.31
CA HIS A 233 -25.77 -6.10 2.41
C HIS A 233 -24.88 -6.98 3.29
N LEU A 234 -23.58 -6.97 3.08
CA LEU A 234 -22.60 -7.72 3.89
C LEU A 234 -22.69 -7.34 5.38
N LEU A 235 -22.73 -6.06 5.71
CA LEU A 235 -22.82 -5.58 7.10
C LEU A 235 -24.09 -6.06 7.78
N ASN A 236 -25.22 -6.00 7.07
CA ASN A 236 -26.49 -6.51 7.59
C ASN A 236 -26.48 -8.04 7.77
N GLU A 237 -25.90 -8.76 6.81
CA GLU A 237 -25.76 -10.21 6.91
C GLU A 237 -24.89 -10.63 8.10
N LEU A 238 -23.73 -10.00 8.29
CA LEU A 238 -22.83 -10.26 9.41
C LEU A 238 -23.52 -9.96 10.76
N ARG A 239 -24.27 -8.88 10.83
CA ARG A 239 -25.02 -8.52 12.02
C ARG A 239 -26.08 -9.57 12.36
N VAL A 240 -26.87 -9.99 11.37
CA VAL A 240 -28.00 -10.91 11.59
C VAL A 240 -27.56 -12.36 11.77
N LYS A 241 -26.66 -12.85 10.87
CA LYS A 241 -26.28 -14.27 10.86
C LYS A 241 -25.16 -14.62 11.82
N LYS A 242 -24.21 -13.70 12.05
CA LYS A 242 -23.01 -13.96 12.86
C LYS A 242 -22.98 -13.18 14.17
N ASN A 243 -23.98 -12.35 14.44
CA ASN A 243 -23.98 -11.41 15.57
C ASN A 243 -22.65 -10.64 15.63
N PHE A 244 -22.20 -10.18 14.46
CA PHE A 244 -20.93 -9.46 14.29
C PHE A 244 -21.25 -8.03 13.87
N VAL A 245 -20.78 -7.07 14.68
CA VAL A 245 -20.82 -5.63 14.39
C VAL A 245 -19.36 -5.15 14.41
N PRO A 246 -18.84 -4.64 13.29
CA PRO A 246 -17.46 -4.13 13.27
C PRO A 246 -17.37 -2.81 14.05
N ASN A 247 -16.24 -2.60 14.73
CA ASN A 247 -15.86 -1.31 15.30
C ASN A 247 -15.03 -0.49 14.31
N VAL A 248 -14.42 -1.15 13.31
CA VAL A 248 -13.67 -0.55 12.21
C VAL A 248 -13.77 -1.42 10.97
N ILE A 249 -13.82 -0.78 9.81
CA ILE A 249 -13.80 -1.45 8.50
C ILE A 249 -12.54 -1.00 7.76
N TYR A 250 -11.76 -1.95 7.26
CA TYR A 250 -10.68 -1.74 6.32
C TYR A 250 -11.17 -2.10 4.92
N LEU A 251 -11.00 -1.20 3.96
CA LEU A 251 -11.38 -1.40 2.55
C LEU A 251 -10.14 -1.26 1.67
N ASP A 252 -9.62 -2.35 1.16
CA ASP A 252 -8.38 -2.41 0.39
C ASP A 252 -8.69 -2.71 -1.10
N TYR A 253 -8.77 -1.71 -2.00
CA TYR A 253 -8.72 -0.27 -1.80
C TYR A 253 -9.81 0.43 -2.62
N ILE A 254 -10.09 1.68 -2.33
CA ILE A 254 -11.30 2.39 -2.80
C ILE A 254 -11.40 2.50 -4.33
N ASN A 255 -10.28 2.64 -5.05
CA ASN A 255 -10.28 2.80 -6.52
C ASN A 255 -10.79 1.55 -7.26
N LEU A 256 -10.79 0.39 -6.60
CA LEU A 256 -11.31 -0.86 -7.15
C LEU A 256 -12.81 -1.05 -6.91
N CYS A 257 -13.47 -0.12 -6.23
CA CYS A 257 -14.91 -0.15 -6.01
C CYS A 257 -15.70 0.35 -7.22
N THR A 258 -16.99 -0.02 -7.26
CA THR A 258 -17.94 0.53 -8.23
C THR A 258 -18.87 1.54 -7.56
N SER A 259 -19.27 2.58 -8.32
CA SER A 259 -20.30 3.52 -7.90
C SER A 259 -21.72 2.97 -8.18
N ALA A 260 -22.64 3.11 -7.22
CA ALA A 260 -24.05 2.83 -7.45
C ALA A 260 -24.74 3.95 -8.26
N ARG A 261 -24.17 5.17 -8.28
CA ARG A 261 -24.74 6.35 -8.95
C ARG A 261 -24.25 6.56 -10.36
N ILE A 262 -23.01 6.16 -10.64
CA ILE A 262 -22.32 6.41 -11.93
C ILE A 262 -21.94 5.05 -12.54
N LYS A 263 -22.40 4.77 -13.75
CA LYS A 263 -22.00 3.54 -14.46
C LYS A 263 -20.60 3.70 -15.06
N ALA A 264 -19.78 2.66 -14.94
CA ALA A 264 -18.50 2.58 -15.62
C ALA A 264 -18.70 2.72 -17.15
N GLY A 265 -17.80 3.46 -17.82
CA GLY A 265 -17.90 3.72 -19.27
C GLY A 265 -18.83 4.88 -19.68
N SER A 266 -19.46 5.59 -18.73
CA SER A 266 -20.14 6.86 -19.02
C SER A 266 -19.11 7.98 -19.21
N ASN A 267 -19.48 9.06 -19.93
CA ASN A 267 -18.60 10.22 -20.24
C ASN A 267 -18.18 11.06 -19.01
N PHE A 268 -18.03 10.42 -17.84
CA PHE A 268 -17.52 11.07 -16.64
C PHE A 268 -16.00 10.83 -16.54
N ASN A 269 -15.26 11.83 -16.11
CA ASN A 269 -13.83 11.66 -15.82
C ASN A 269 -13.64 10.82 -14.54
N SER A 270 -12.47 10.21 -14.38
CA SER A 270 -12.10 9.37 -13.22
C SER A 270 -12.31 10.11 -11.89
N TYR A 271 -12.01 11.40 -11.86
CA TYR A 271 -12.25 12.29 -10.72
C TYR A 271 -13.69 12.23 -10.17
N THR A 272 -14.68 12.43 -11.07
CA THR A 272 -16.10 12.42 -10.66
C THR A 272 -16.54 11.04 -10.21
N TYR A 273 -16.00 9.99 -10.84
CA TYR A 273 -16.30 8.62 -10.50
C TYR A 273 -15.79 8.23 -9.11
N ILE A 274 -14.51 8.47 -8.81
CA ILE A 274 -13.92 8.15 -7.50
C ILE A 274 -14.52 9.02 -6.39
N LYS A 275 -14.80 10.28 -6.67
CA LYS A 275 -15.53 11.14 -5.71
C LYS A 275 -16.90 10.56 -5.36
N ALA A 276 -17.65 10.07 -6.36
CA ALA A 276 -18.94 9.45 -6.12
C ALA A 276 -18.83 8.19 -5.24
N ILE A 277 -17.84 7.33 -5.49
CA ILE A 277 -17.55 6.16 -4.66
C ILE A 277 -17.22 6.59 -3.22
N ALA A 278 -16.34 7.58 -3.04
CA ALA A 278 -15.95 8.06 -1.72
C ALA A 278 -17.13 8.63 -0.93
N GLU A 279 -18.03 9.39 -1.59
CA GLU A 279 -19.25 9.90 -0.95
C GLU A 279 -20.21 8.76 -0.55
N GLU A 280 -20.32 7.71 -1.37
CA GLU A 280 -21.14 6.53 -1.07
C GLU A 280 -20.59 5.74 0.11
N ILE A 281 -19.27 5.52 0.16
CA ILE A 281 -18.58 4.83 1.26
C ILE A 281 -18.67 5.66 2.55
N ARG A 282 -18.53 7.00 2.47
CA ARG A 282 -18.74 7.89 3.60
C ARG A 282 -20.18 7.80 4.11
N GLY A 283 -21.16 7.74 3.21
CA GLY A 283 -22.57 7.53 3.57
C GLY A 283 -22.80 6.24 4.35
N LEU A 284 -22.10 5.17 3.95
CA LEU A 284 -22.12 3.88 4.64
C LEU A 284 -21.53 3.97 6.05
N ALA A 285 -20.37 4.65 6.20
CA ALA A 285 -19.75 4.87 7.51
C ALA A 285 -20.69 5.59 8.49
N VAL A 286 -21.42 6.60 8.02
CA VAL A 286 -22.42 7.34 8.82
C VAL A 286 -23.62 6.45 9.14
N GLU A 287 -24.13 5.69 8.17
CA GLU A 287 -25.32 4.82 8.33
C GLU A 287 -25.08 3.73 9.40
N PHE A 288 -23.89 3.16 9.45
CA PHE A 288 -23.55 2.08 10.39
C PHE A 288 -22.78 2.56 11.63
N ASP A 289 -22.51 3.86 11.73
CA ASP A 289 -21.74 4.48 12.82
C ASP A 289 -20.39 3.77 13.04
N VAL A 290 -19.64 3.58 11.95
CA VAL A 290 -18.37 2.86 11.95
C VAL A 290 -17.34 3.58 11.08
N PRO A 291 -16.09 3.79 11.57
CA PRO A 291 -15.03 4.33 10.75
C PRO A 291 -14.65 3.34 9.65
N ILE A 292 -14.43 3.89 8.44
CA ILE A 292 -13.91 3.14 7.29
C ILE A 292 -12.54 3.69 6.93
N ILE A 293 -11.54 2.84 6.97
CA ILE A 293 -10.15 3.12 6.58
C ILE A 293 -9.92 2.51 5.21
N THR A 294 -9.43 3.30 4.28
CA THR A 294 -9.13 2.82 2.93
C THR A 294 -7.82 3.40 2.42
N ALA A 295 -7.28 2.81 1.37
CA ALA A 295 -6.12 3.31 0.67
C ALA A 295 -6.50 3.86 -0.71
N THR A 296 -5.65 4.70 -1.25
CA THR A 296 -5.65 5.13 -2.65
C THR A 296 -4.20 5.24 -3.13
N GLN A 297 -4.02 5.22 -4.44
CA GLN A 297 -2.71 5.48 -5.02
C GLN A 297 -2.49 6.99 -5.15
N THR A 298 -1.24 7.42 -5.12
CA THR A 298 -0.86 8.79 -5.49
C THR A 298 -0.86 8.93 -7.01
N ASN A 299 -1.00 10.16 -7.51
CA ASN A 299 -0.68 10.44 -8.89
C ASN A 299 0.86 10.37 -9.08
N ARG A 300 1.28 10.31 -10.33
CA ARG A 300 2.64 9.97 -10.74
C ARG A 300 3.67 11.03 -10.41
N ASP A 301 3.26 12.28 -10.38
CA ASP A 301 4.14 13.41 -10.02
C ASP A 301 4.60 13.31 -8.56
N ALA A 302 3.91 12.51 -7.75
CA ALA A 302 4.22 12.29 -6.35
C ALA A 302 5.09 11.05 -6.08
N VAL A 303 5.19 10.11 -7.01
CA VAL A 303 5.90 8.83 -6.76
C VAL A 303 7.40 9.06 -6.51
N ASN A 304 7.99 10.07 -7.16
CA ASN A 304 9.41 10.44 -6.98
C ASN A 304 9.58 11.71 -6.13
N SER A 305 8.52 12.19 -5.50
CA SER A 305 8.57 13.37 -4.65
C SER A 305 8.80 12.96 -3.20
N SER A 306 9.87 13.46 -2.61
CA SER A 306 10.07 13.38 -1.15
C SER A 306 9.00 14.17 -0.38
N ASP A 307 8.11 14.89 -1.08
CA ASP A 307 7.02 15.68 -0.52
C ASP A 307 5.71 15.48 -1.29
N ILE A 308 4.78 14.72 -0.69
CA ILE A 308 3.44 14.47 -1.21
C ILE A 308 2.48 15.52 -0.67
N GLU A 309 1.73 16.19 -1.56
CA GLU A 309 0.69 17.15 -1.22
C GLU A 309 -0.71 16.58 -1.54
N LEU A 310 -1.79 17.29 -1.14
CA LEU A 310 -3.18 16.84 -1.34
C LEU A 310 -3.59 16.68 -2.81
N ASP A 311 -2.99 17.45 -3.71
CA ASP A 311 -3.21 17.40 -5.16
C ASP A 311 -2.47 16.24 -5.85
N ASN A 312 -1.57 15.59 -5.12
CA ASN A 312 -0.82 14.43 -5.59
C ASN A 312 -1.59 13.09 -5.46
N THR A 313 -2.88 13.10 -5.20
CA THR A 313 -3.69 11.89 -5.27
C THR A 313 -4.04 11.55 -6.72
N SER A 314 -4.03 10.26 -7.08
CA SER A 314 -4.18 9.75 -8.46
C SER A 314 -5.42 10.30 -9.19
N ASP A 315 -6.45 10.70 -8.44
CA ASP A 315 -7.75 11.12 -8.97
C ASP A 315 -8.12 12.55 -8.55
N SER A 316 -7.12 13.41 -8.32
CA SER A 316 -7.29 14.84 -8.01
C SER A 316 -8.07 15.17 -6.71
N MET A 317 -8.42 16.46 -6.52
CA MET A 317 -8.99 17.03 -5.28
C MET A 317 -10.34 16.45 -4.78
N GLY A 318 -11.00 15.59 -5.56
CA GLY A 318 -12.34 15.05 -5.20
C GLY A 318 -12.33 14.10 -4.02
N LEU A 319 -11.39 13.18 -3.99
CA LEU A 319 -11.24 12.22 -2.91
C LEU A 319 -10.82 12.92 -1.59
N PRO A 320 -9.76 13.76 -1.56
CA PRO A 320 -9.38 14.50 -0.36
C PRO A 320 -10.50 15.36 0.23
N MET A 321 -11.38 15.96 -0.60
CA MET A 321 -12.49 16.77 -0.09
C MET A 321 -13.51 15.95 0.71
N THR A 322 -13.68 14.67 0.38
CA THR A 322 -14.68 13.79 0.99
C THR A 322 -14.18 13.19 2.30
N LEU A 323 -12.88 12.98 2.46
CA LEU A 323 -12.27 12.33 3.62
C LEU A 323 -12.24 13.27 4.84
N ASP A 324 -12.23 12.67 6.03
CA ASP A 324 -12.08 13.39 7.30
C ASP A 324 -10.61 13.44 7.75
N PHE A 325 -9.84 12.42 7.41
CA PHE A 325 -8.43 12.29 7.74
C PHE A 325 -7.69 11.65 6.57
N MET A 326 -6.47 12.10 6.28
CA MET A 326 -5.65 11.57 5.20
C MET A 326 -4.17 11.62 5.56
N LEU A 327 -3.51 10.48 5.38
CA LEU A 327 -2.07 10.31 5.53
C LEU A 327 -1.46 9.89 4.19
N ALA A 328 -0.26 10.39 3.91
CA ALA A 328 0.61 9.85 2.88
C ALA A 328 1.66 8.93 3.53
N LEU A 329 1.90 7.78 2.90
CA LEU A 329 3.03 6.92 3.18
C LEU A 329 4.09 7.19 2.13
N ILE A 330 5.28 7.57 2.56
CA ILE A 330 6.40 7.95 1.70
C ILE A 330 7.55 7.00 2.00
N SER A 331 8.04 6.32 0.96
CA SER A 331 9.22 5.48 0.99
C SER A 331 10.26 6.08 0.05
N THR A 332 11.50 6.17 0.51
CA THR A 332 12.68 6.50 -0.30
C THR A 332 13.70 5.38 -0.11
N GLU A 333 14.67 5.25 -1.00
CA GLU A 333 15.71 4.23 -0.88
C GLU A 333 16.40 4.29 0.49
N GLU A 334 16.71 5.51 0.99
CA GLU A 334 17.36 5.67 2.28
C GLU A 334 16.46 5.24 3.46
N LEU A 335 15.14 5.43 3.34
CA LEU A 335 14.17 4.99 4.36
C LEU A 335 13.99 3.46 4.32
N GLU A 336 14.02 2.88 3.12
CA GLU A 336 13.92 1.43 2.94
C GLU A 336 15.14 0.70 3.51
N GLU A 337 16.34 1.18 3.26
CA GLU A 337 17.57 0.65 3.86
C GLU A 337 17.55 0.69 5.40
N GLN A 338 16.85 1.66 5.98
CA GLN A 338 16.68 1.80 7.43
C GLN A 338 15.45 1.07 7.97
N ASN A 339 14.70 0.36 7.13
CA ASN A 339 13.41 -0.25 7.46
C ASN A 339 12.44 0.77 8.07
N GLN A 340 12.31 1.92 7.44
CA GLN A 340 11.46 3.03 7.88
C GLN A 340 10.51 3.50 6.77
N LEU A 341 9.42 4.12 7.19
CA LEU A 341 8.50 4.87 6.34
C LEU A 341 8.30 6.26 6.94
N MET A 342 8.21 7.27 6.08
CA MET A 342 7.75 8.58 6.49
C MET A 342 6.22 8.64 6.32
N VAL A 343 5.56 9.07 7.38
CA VAL A 343 4.12 9.36 7.37
C VAL A 343 3.93 10.86 7.37
N LYS A 344 3.19 11.38 6.37
CA LYS A 344 2.83 12.81 6.30
C LYS A 344 1.33 12.96 6.47
N GLN A 345 0.92 13.82 7.40
CA GLN A 345 -0.47 14.20 7.57
C GLN A 345 -0.87 15.21 6.49
N LEU A 346 -1.72 14.78 5.54
CA LEU A 346 -2.21 15.63 4.44
C LEU A 346 -3.49 16.37 4.83
N LYS A 347 -4.36 15.71 5.61
CA LYS A 347 -5.62 16.30 6.06
C LYS A 347 -5.99 15.80 7.44
N ASN A 348 -6.48 16.72 8.27
CA ASN A 348 -7.09 16.40 9.56
C ASN A 348 -8.25 17.37 9.82
N ARG A 349 -9.48 16.83 9.82
CA ARG A 349 -10.69 17.64 10.07
C ARG A 349 -10.93 17.86 11.56
N PHE A 350 -10.37 17.00 12.41
CA PHE A 350 -10.66 16.94 13.84
C PHE A 350 -9.56 17.57 14.71
N GLY A 351 -8.43 17.93 14.14
CA GLY A 351 -7.29 18.48 14.85
C GLY A 351 -6.48 19.47 14.03
N ASP A 352 -5.42 20.00 14.62
CA ASP A 352 -4.49 20.88 13.96
C ASP A 352 -3.57 20.06 13.03
N PRO A 353 -3.63 20.25 11.69
CA PRO A 353 -2.80 19.51 10.75
C PRO A 353 -1.31 19.87 10.84
N SER A 354 -0.94 20.95 11.53
CA SER A 354 0.45 21.35 11.74
C SER A 354 1.12 20.50 12.84
N THR A 355 0.33 19.95 13.77
CA THR A 355 0.83 19.10 14.84
C THR A 355 1.17 17.70 14.26
N HIS A 356 2.42 17.27 14.43
CA HIS A 356 2.92 16.02 13.87
C HIS A 356 2.69 15.92 12.34
N LYS A 357 3.01 17.00 11.62
CA LYS A 357 2.82 17.06 10.16
C LYS A 357 3.53 15.92 9.44
N ARG A 358 4.73 15.53 9.93
CA ARG A 358 5.53 14.41 9.43
C ARG A 358 6.13 13.67 10.60
N PHE A 359 6.26 12.36 10.47
CA PHE A 359 6.97 11.51 11.42
C PHE A 359 7.44 10.23 10.74
N LEU A 360 8.46 9.60 11.30
CA LEU A 360 8.97 8.32 10.85
C LEU A 360 8.38 7.19 11.68
N ILE A 361 8.13 6.06 11.04
CA ILE A 361 7.74 4.79 11.66
C ILE A 361 8.65 3.68 11.17
N GLY A 362 8.94 2.73 12.02
CA GLY A 362 9.65 1.51 11.66
C GLY A 362 8.73 0.52 10.95
N VAL A 363 9.31 -0.25 10.04
CA VAL A 363 8.60 -1.26 9.24
C VAL A 363 9.31 -2.59 9.34
N ASP A 364 8.63 -3.59 9.84
CA ASP A 364 9.04 -4.99 9.70
C ASP A 364 8.17 -5.64 8.61
N ARG A 365 8.72 -5.67 7.39
CA ARG A 365 8.01 -6.21 6.22
C ARG A 365 7.78 -7.70 6.35
N SER A 366 8.73 -8.42 6.90
CA SER A 366 8.68 -9.87 7.07
C SER A 366 7.56 -10.32 8.00
N LYS A 367 7.18 -9.46 8.97
CA LYS A 367 6.11 -9.71 9.93
C LYS A 367 4.88 -8.82 9.75
N MET A 368 4.78 -8.13 8.61
CA MET A 368 3.66 -7.23 8.30
C MET A 368 3.38 -6.22 9.43
N ARG A 369 4.43 -5.64 10.03
CA ARG A 369 4.32 -4.81 11.24
C ARG A 369 4.87 -3.42 11.03
N LEU A 370 4.13 -2.44 11.54
CA LEU A 370 4.62 -1.09 11.82
C LEU A 370 4.90 -0.97 13.32
N TYR A 371 5.96 -0.26 13.69
CA TYR A 371 6.34 -0.04 15.08
C TYR A 371 6.90 1.37 15.31
N ASP A 372 6.80 1.84 16.55
CA ASP A 372 7.36 3.14 16.92
C ASP A 372 8.88 3.06 16.95
N ILE A 373 9.52 4.07 16.38
CA ILE A 373 10.98 4.23 16.46
C ILE A 373 11.35 5.24 17.55
N ASP A 374 12.60 5.18 18.01
CA ASP A 374 13.10 6.09 19.04
C ASP A 374 12.94 7.56 18.60
N SER A 375 12.59 8.43 19.57
CA SER A 375 12.38 9.86 19.34
C SER A 375 13.62 10.57 18.80
N SER A 376 14.81 10.03 19.01
CA SER A 376 16.05 10.56 18.44
C SER A 376 16.07 10.54 16.90
N TYR A 377 15.41 9.58 16.27
CA TYR A 377 15.27 9.51 14.82
C TYR A 377 14.24 10.52 14.25
N GLN A 378 13.37 11.06 15.10
CA GLN A 378 12.38 12.06 14.71
C GLN A 378 12.99 13.47 14.61
N VAL A 379 14.21 13.68 15.12
CA VAL A 379 14.90 14.98 15.12
C VAL A 379 15.28 15.35 13.68
N GLY A 380 14.74 16.44 13.17
CA GLY A 380 14.97 16.92 11.80
C GLY A 380 13.84 16.57 10.80
N VAL A 381 12.96 15.61 11.12
CA VAL A 381 11.81 15.26 10.28
C VAL A 381 10.57 16.10 10.63
N MET A 382 10.43 16.48 11.90
CA MET A 382 9.29 17.27 12.39
C MET A 382 9.32 18.75 12.02
N GLY A 383 10.38 19.27 11.41
CA GLY A 383 10.54 20.69 11.18
C GLY A 383 11.24 21.06 9.88
N SER A 384 10.48 21.20 8.80
CA SER A 384 10.83 22.13 7.72
C SER A 384 9.64 23.07 7.44
N GLY A 385 9.34 23.87 8.45
CA GLY A 385 8.38 24.95 8.39
C GLY A 385 8.66 25.93 9.52
N ALA A 386 9.50 26.94 9.25
CA ALA A 386 9.99 28.00 10.13
C ALA A 386 11.02 27.52 11.19
N GLU A 387 12.24 27.98 11.02
CA GLU A 387 13.20 28.16 12.12
C GLU A 387 12.54 29.08 13.17
N GLU A 388 11.89 28.50 14.17
CA GLU A 388 11.70 29.16 15.42
C GLU A 388 12.76 28.60 16.37
N ASP A 389 13.73 29.44 16.70
CA ASP A 389 14.62 29.28 17.83
C ASP A 389 13.79 28.93 19.07
N VAL A 390 13.70 27.65 19.40
CA VAL A 390 13.27 27.22 20.71
C VAL A 390 14.51 27.32 21.58
N PRO A 391 14.58 28.24 22.55
CA PRO A 391 15.69 28.28 23.48
C PRO A 391 15.74 26.95 24.22
N LEU A 392 16.87 26.26 24.15
CA LEU A 392 17.19 25.14 25.04
C LEU A 392 16.96 25.63 26.48
N MET A 393 15.88 25.16 27.10
CA MET A 393 15.65 25.38 28.52
C MET A 393 16.76 24.65 29.27
N ASP A 394 17.72 25.44 29.75
CA ASP A 394 18.74 25.02 30.68
C ASP A 394 18.06 24.47 31.96
N SER A 395 18.26 23.19 32.22
CA SER A 395 17.72 22.49 33.41
C SER A 395 18.27 22.98 34.73
N THR A 396 19.09 24.04 34.75
CA THR A 396 19.68 24.65 35.96
C THR A 396 18.85 25.81 36.51
N ALA A 397 17.71 26.18 35.91
CA ALA A 397 16.90 27.33 36.36
C ALA A 397 15.76 26.98 37.32
N PHE A 398 15.76 25.81 37.94
CA PHE A 398 14.89 25.57 39.14
C PHE A 398 15.65 25.83 40.42
N GLY A 399 15.88 27.13 40.67
CA GLY A 399 16.26 27.66 41.98
C GLY A 399 15.02 28.08 42.76
N GLU A 400 14.90 27.48 43.92
CA GLU A 400 14.23 27.91 45.15
C GLU A 400 12.95 28.77 45.11
N ALA A 401 11.93 28.18 45.72
CA ALA A 401 10.67 28.81 46.07
C ALA A 401 10.85 30.08 46.91
N ASP A 402 10.28 31.21 46.47
CA ASP A 402 9.93 32.29 47.33
C ASP A 402 8.42 32.57 47.25
N ASN A 403 7.79 32.42 48.42
CA ASN A 403 6.41 32.75 48.69
C ASN A 403 6.27 34.27 48.70
N ASP A 404 5.48 34.88 47.84
CA ASP A 404 4.48 35.86 48.25
C ASP A 404 3.78 36.56 47.05
N ARG A 405 2.50 36.89 47.29
CA ARG A 405 1.62 37.88 46.63
C ARG A 405 0.71 37.48 45.47
N SER A 406 -0.49 37.26 45.97
CA SER A 406 -1.74 37.55 45.28
C SER A 406 -1.69 38.73 44.28
N LYS A 407 -2.00 38.52 43.01
CA LYS A 407 -2.56 39.54 42.11
C LYS A 407 -3.76 39.03 41.34
N THR A 408 -4.85 39.66 41.65
CA THR A 408 -6.20 39.69 41.07
C THR A 408 -6.27 39.66 39.55
N PHE A 409 -6.93 38.65 39.03
CA PHE A 409 -7.41 38.65 37.63
C PHE A 409 -8.60 39.63 37.46
N LYS A 410 -8.43 40.67 36.65
CA LYS A 410 -9.55 41.50 36.16
C LYS A 410 -10.30 40.75 35.05
N LYS A 411 -11.59 40.47 35.29
CA LYS A 411 -12.56 40.03 34.32
C LYS A 411 -12.84 41.18 33.33
N ASN A 412 -12.50 40.99 32.04
CA ASN A 412 -13.04 41.83 31.01
C ASN A 412 -14.39 41.24 30.52
N LYS A 413 -15.45 42.07 30.68
CA LYS A 413 -16.80 41.81 30.18
C LYS A 413 -16.83 41.99 28.64
N PHE A 414 -17.25 40.96 27.94
CA PHE A 414 -17.71 41.11 26.56
C PHE A 414 -19.10 41.77 26.57
N LYS A 415 -19.23 42.92 25.88
CA LYS A 415 -20.51 43.53 25.55
C LYS A 415 -21.00 42.90 24.24
N GLY A 416 -22.29 42.50 24.25
CA GLY A 416 -22.93 41.91 23.11
C GLY A 416 -23.22 42.86 21.98
N PHE A 417 -23.34 42.25 20.78
CA PHE A 417 -23.94 42.85 19.62
C PHE A 417 -25.43 42.50 19.59
N SER A 418 -26.25 43.52 19.45
CA SER A 418 -27.65 43.46 19.04
C SER A 418 -27.76 43.34 17.53
#